data_4306d92939ea0ff9cf1e99c9e36f339b
#
_entry.id   4306d92939ea0ff9cf1e99c9e36f339b
#
_cell.length_a   1.000
_cell.length_b   1.000
_cell.length_c   1.000
_cell.angle_alpha   90.00
_cell.angle_beta   90.00
_cell.angle_gamma   90.00
#
_symmetry.space_group_name_H-M   'P 1'
#
loop_
_entity.id
_entity.type
_entity.pdbx_description
1 polymer ?
#
loop_
_entity_poly.entity_id
_entity_poly.type
_entity_poly.pdbx_seq_one_letter_code
_entity_poly.pdbx_strand_id
1 'polypeptide(L)'
;MGIRNNIESFDNLYKGLKDSCRNVRWKSSVVSYELHGLRNTYNLRRDLVNGKYKIQPYQHFTIHEPKRREITATRIRDRQFQHSMVDNYAYEQLTKSFIHDNCACLKGRGVDYCLDRMTRHLRKYYLEHGNDGYALKCDVRHFFQSIPHDVAKAAVRKRINDDFVVERICEIIDSFDGEHGIGLGSQVSQLVALAVLDDLDHYIKEKLHIKYYIRYMDDFVLIHHDKEYLKYCLSKIREQLNGIGLELNCKTGICKLNQGVKLLQWRFVLCNSGRILKRMDKKKISNRFGYNFR
;
A
#
# COMPACT_ATOMS: atom_id res chain seq x y z
N MET A 1 14.82 -21.12 -17.55
CA MET A 1 15.24 -21.18 -16.13
C MET A 1 13.97 -21.11 -15.30
N GLY A 2 13.70 -22.04 -14.36
CA GLY A 2 12.45 -22.00 -13.58
C GLY A 2 12.40 -20.78 -12.66
N ILE A 3 11.20 -20.34 -12.29
CA ILE A 3 10.94 -19.14 -11.45
C ILE A 3 11.72 -19.22 -10.15
N ARG A 4 11.65 -20.37 -9.44
CA ARG A 4 12.41 -20.62 -8.21
C ARG A 4 13.90 -20.41 -8.39
N ASN A 5 14.52 -20.99 -9.43
CA ASN A 5 15.96 -20.85 -9.72
C ASN A 5 16.35 -19.39 -9.99
N ASN A 6 15.47 -18.62 -10.62
CA ASN A 6 15.68 -17.18 -10.84
C ASN A 6 15.69 -16.41 -9.51
N ILE A 7 14.68 -16.63 -8.67
CA ILE A 7 14.55 -15.98 -7.36
C ILE A 7 15.72 -16.36 -6.43
N GLU A 8 16.13 -17.64 -6.40
CA GLU A 8 17.20 -18.16 -5.57
C GLU A 8 18.61 -17.99 -6.19
N SER A 9 18.73 -17.32 -7.36
CA SER A 9 20.03 -17.06 -7.97
C SER A 9 20.87 -16.13 -7.09
N PHE A 10 22.21 -16.35 -7.09
CA PHE A 10 23.12 -15.53 -6.29
C PHE A 10 23.00 -14.05 -6.66
N ASP A 11 22.95 -13.74 -7.96
CA ASP A 11 22.93 -12.37 -8.46
C ASP A 11 21.67 -11.62 -8.05
N ASN A 12 20.49 -12.28 -8.15
CA ASN A 12 19.23 -11.67 -7.75
C ASN A 12 19.13 -11.51 -6.23
N LEU A 13 19.61 -12.47 -5.46
CA LEU A 13 19.72 -12.33 -4.01
C LEU A 13 20.69 -11.21 -3.63
N TYR A 14 21.85 -11.12 -4.26
CA TYR A 14 22.82 -10.07 -3.98
C TYR A 14 22.30 -8.68 -4.37
N LYS A 15 21.58 -8.57 -5.50
CA LYS A 15 20.84 -7.36 -5.86
C LYS A 15 19.80 -7.01 -4.79
N GLY A 16 19.02 -7.99 -4.31
CA GLY A 16 18.06 -7.82 -3.20
C GLY A 16 18.71 -7.30 -1.93
N LEU A 17 19.95 -7.71 -1.62
CA LEU A 17 20.73 -7.14 -0.52
C LEU A 17 21.00 -5.64 -0.76
N LYS A 18 21.51 -5.27 -1.93
CA LYS A 18 21.81 -3.86 -2.27
C LYS A 18 20.58 -2.99 -2.16
N ASP A 19 19.43 -3.47 -2.65
CA ASP A 19 18.15 -2.76 -2.58
C ASP A 19 17.65 -2.64 -1.13
N SER A 20 17.81 -3.70 -0.33
CA SER A 20 17.48 -3.69 1.10
C SER A 20 18.32 -2.72 1.94
N CYS A 21 19.52 -2.40 1.51
CA CYS A 21 20.42 -1.47 2.20
C CYS A 21 20.17 0.01 1.84
N ARG A 22 19.39 0.29 0.79
CA ARG A 22 19.12 1.68 0.37
C ARG A 22 18.44 2.48 1.49
N ASN A 23 18.94 3.69 1.74
CA ASN A 23 18.41 4.64 2.73
C ASN A 23 18.42 4.15 4.19
N VAL A 24 19.07 3.01 4.50
CA VAL A 24 19.14 2.45 5.86
C VAL A 24 20.57 2.11 6.31
N ARG A 25 21.61 2.52 5.55
CA ARG A 25 23.03 2.35 5.89
C ARG A 25 23.50 3.11 7.14
N TRP A 26 22.67 3.99 7.67
CA TRP A 26 22.91 4.63 8.97
C TRP A 26 22.74 3.66 10.16
N LYS A 27 22.14 2.47 9.93
CA LYS A 27 21.99 1.42 10.96
C LYS A 27 23.21 0.52 10.99
N SER A 28 23.89 0.41 12.13
CA SER A 28 25.07 -0.44 12.31
C SER A 28 24.84 -1.91 11.92
N SER A 29 23.66 -2.45 12.24
CA SER A 29 23.26 -3.81 11.88
C SER A 29 23.19 -4.05 10.35
N VAL A 30 22.79 -3.03 9.58
CA VAL A 30 22.76 -3.09 8.12
C VAL A 30 24.16 -3.04 7.56
N VAL A 31 25.00 -2.13 8.07
CA VAL A 31 26.41 -1.99 7.66
C VAL A 31 27.17 -3.29 7.95
N SER A 32 27.04 -3.85 9.15
CA SER A 32 27.68 -5.12 9.53
C SER A 32 27.26 -6.28 8.62
N TYR A 33 25.99 -6.37 8.26
CA TYR A 33 25.50 -7.40 7.33
C TYR A 33 26.02 -7.18 5.90
N GLU A 34 26.06 -5.94 5.43
CA GLU A 34 26.52 -5.57 4.08
C GLU A 34 28.04 -5.78 3.92
N LEU A 35 28.85 -5.55 4.96
CA LEU A 35 30.30 -5.83 4.95
C LEU A 35 30.63 -7.29 4.62
N HIS A 36 29.78 -8.23 5.05
CA HIS A 36 29.91 -9.64 4.72
C HIS A 36 28.91 -10.08 3.63
N GLY A 37 28.48 -9.16 2.76
CA GLY A 37 27.37 -9.34 1.83
C GLY A 37 27.50 -10.57 0.93
N LEU A 38 28.66 -10.84 0.35
CA LEU A 38 28.87 -12.02 -0.50
C LEU A 38 28.69 -13.33 0.28
N ARG A 39 29.32 -13.43 1.46
CA ARG A 39 29.21 -14.60 2.35
C ARG A 39 27.77 -14.79 2.83
N ASN A 40 27.11 -13.72 3.24
CA ASN A 40 25.73 -13.74 3.72
C ASN A 40 24.75 -14.14 2.61
N THR A 41 24.97 -13.67 1.38
CA THR A 41 24.18 -14.07 0.21
C THR A 41 24.38 -15.53 -0.13
N TYR A 42 25.62 -16.03 -0.11
CA TYR A 42 25.91 -17.44 -0.32
C TYR A 42 25.21 -18.33 0.72
N ASN A 43 25.30 -17.98 2.00
CA ASN A 43 24.64 -18.72 3.08
C ASN A 43 23.12 -18.69 2.94
N LEU A 44 22.53 -17.54 2.62
CA LEU A 44 21.09 -17.42 2.36
C LEU A 44 20.66 -18.33 1.20
N ARG A 45 21.40 -18.28 0.07
CA ARG A 45 21.10 -19.12 -1.09
C ARG A 45 21.20 -20.61 -0.75
N ARG A 46 22.27 -21.01 -0.03
CA ARG A 46 22.44 -22.40 0.41
C ARG A 46 21.26 -22.88 1.27
N ASP A 47 20.80 -22.03 2.19
CA ASP A 47 19.68 -22.36 3.07
C ASP A 47 18.34 -22.44 2.30
N LEU A 48 18.13 -21.58 1.30
CA LEU A 48 16.97 -21.61 0.41
C LEU A 48 16.94 -22.90 -0.43
N VAL A 49 18.02 -23.20 -1.15
CA VAL A 49 18.14 -24.37 -2.04
C VAL A 49 17.97 -25.68 -1.25
N ASN A 50 18.51 -25.75 -0.04
CA ASN A 50 18.44 -26.94 0.83
C ASN A 50 17.14 -27.03 1.66
N GLY A 51 16.17 -26.11 1.47
CA GLY A 51 14.93 -26.10 2.25
C GLY A 51 15.11 -25.78 3.74
N LYS A 52 16.25 -25.21 4.13
CA LYS A 52 16.58 -24.85 5.52
C LYS A 52 16.30 -23.39 5.87
N TYR A 53 15.79 -22.63 4.90
CA TYR A 53 15.44 -21.24 5.15
C TYR A 53 14.28 -21.16 6.16
N LYS A 54 14.46 -20.30 7.15
CA LYS A 54 13.42 -19.92 8.13
C LYS A 54 13.43 -18.41 8.27
N ILE A 55 12.26 -17.81 8.38
CA ILE A 55 12.08 -16.39 8.65
C ILE A 55 12.66 -16.09 10.04
N GLN A 56 13.48 -15.04 10.13
CA GLN A 56 14.07 -14.61 11.39
C GLN A 56 13.05 -13.82 12.24
N PRO A 57 13.18 -13.85 13.57
CA PRO A 57 12.33 -13.05 14.46
C PRO A 57 12.32 -11.57 14.07
N TYR A 58 11.14 -10.98 14.02
CA TYR A 58 10.93 -9.57 13.68
C TYR A 58 11.56 -8.64 14.73
N GLN A 59 11.85 -7.42 14.32
CA GLN A 59 12.17 -6.32 15.22
C GLN A 59 10.92 -5.45 15.41
N HIS A 60 10.48 -5.32 16.65
CA HIS A 60 9.35 -4.47 17.01
C HIS A 60 9.86 -3.14 17.56
N PHE A 61 9.32 -2.04 17.03
CA PHE A 61 9.58 -0.69 17.55
C PHE A 61 8.42 0.23 17.22
N THR A 62 8.28 1.28 18.03
CA THR A 62 7.20 2.26 17.84
C THR A 62 7.76 3.54 17.22
N ILE A 63 7.08 4.02 16.18
CA ILE A 63 7.30 5.36 15.61
C ILE A 63 6.21 6.29 16.16
N HIS A 64 6.60 7.48 16.63
CA HIS A 64 5.67 8.44 17.24
C HIS A 64 5.20 9.54 16.29
N GLU A 65 5.90 9.78 15.18
CA GLU A 65 5.58 10.84 14.21
C GLU A 65 5.19 10.28 12.84
N PRO A 66 4.17 10.86 12.22
CA PRO A 66 3.18 11.88 12.66
C PRO A 66 2.07 11.30 13.55
N LYS A 67 2.05 10.00 13.76
CA LYS A 67 1.16 9.24 14.63
C LYS A 67 1.92 8.05 15.20
N ARG A 68 1.57 7.64 16.43
CA ARG A 68 2.09 6.41 17.01
C ARG A 68 1.73 5.21 16.11
N ARG A 69 2.76 4.47 15.69
CA ARG A 69 2.62 3.24 14.90
C ARG A 69 3.59 2.19 15.42
N GLU A 70 3.10 1.02 15.61
CA GLU A 70 3.93 -0.16 15.88
C GLU A 70 4.43 -0.72 14.55
N ILE A 71 5.73 -0.85 14.43
CA ILE A 71 6.39 -1.35 13.22
C ILE A 71 6.97 -2.73 13.52
N THR A 72 6.60 -3.68 12.69
CA THR A 72 7.16 -5.04 12.68
C THR A 72 8.16 -5.12 11.53
N ALA A 73 9.43 -4.87 11.83
CA ALA A 73 10.47 -4.79 10.82
C ALA A 73 11.12 -6.15 10.56
N THR A 74 11.13 -6.53 9.30
CA THR A 74 11.82 -7.71 8.79
C THR A 74 13.35 -7.54 8.90
N ARG A 75 14.07 -8.58 9.27
CA ARG A 75 15.54 -8.61 9.30
C ARG A 75 16.10 -8.46 7.89
N ILE A 76 17.32 -7.94 7.80
CA ILE A 76 17.98 -7.64 6.51
C ILE A 76 18.12 -8.88 5.61
N ARG A 77 18.40 -10.04 6.19
CA ARG A 77 18.50 -11.33 5.49
C ARG A 77 17.18 -11.70 4.80
N ASP A 78 16.06 -11.55 5.51
CA ASP A 78 14.73 -11.88 4.97
C ASP A 78 14.27 -10.83 3.98
N ARG A 79 14.58 -9.55 4.21
CA ARG A 79 14.34 -8.48 3.23
C ARG A 79 15.09 -8.72 1.93
N GLN A 80 16.33 -9.21 1.99
CA GLN A 80 17.13 -9.59 0.83
C GLN A 80 16.40 -10.64 -0.03
N PHE A 81 15.87 -11.70 0.59
CA PHE A 81 15.09 -12.72 -0.10
C PHE A 81 13.77 -12.17 -0.64
N GLN A 82 13.04 -11.41 0.20
CA GLN A 82 11.77 -10.78 -0.21
C GLN A 82 11.96 -9.86 -1.42
N HIS A 83 13.01 -9.04 -1.47
CA HIS A 83 13.34 -8.22 -2.64
C HIS A 83 13.59 -9.08 -3.88
N SER A 84 14.39 -10.14 -3.75
CA SER A 84 14.62 -11.04 -4.88
C SER A 84 13.32 -11.66 -5.41
N MET A 85 12.44 -12.14 -4.52
CA MET A 85 11.16 -12.75 -4.90
C MET A 85 10.21 -11.71 -5.54
N VAL A 86 10.09 -10.54 -4.93
CA VAL A 86 9.18 -9.49 -5.39
C VAL A 86 9.65 -8.94 -6.73
N ASP A 87 10.93 -8.56 -6.86
CA ASP A 87 11.42 -7.86 -8.05
C ASP A 87 11.52 -8.76 -9.28
N ASN A 88 11.69 -10.08 -9.09
CA ASN A 88 11.85 -11.02 -10.19
C ASN A 88 10.57 -11.77 -10.56
N TYR A 89 9.50 -11.69 -9.75
CA TYR A 89 8.24 -12.35 -10.09
C TYR A 89 7.00 -11.77 -9.44
N ALA A 90 6.93 -11.71 -8.09
CA ALA A 90 5.69 -11.46 -7.39
C ALA A 90 5.09 -10.07 -7.68
N TYR A 91 5.94 -9.05 -7.91
CA TYR A 91 5.48 -7.70 -8.22
C TYR A 91 4.60 -7.68 -9.48
N GLU A 92 5.09 -8.24 -10.57
CA GLU A 92 4.38 -8.24 -11.85
C GLU A 92 3.05 -9.00 -11.73
N GLN A 93 3.07 -10.19 -11.10
CA GLN A 93 1.87 -11.00 -10.96
C GLN A 93 0.80 -10.32 -10.08
N LEU A 94 1.18 -9.74 -8.95
CA LEU A 94 0.24 -9.09 -8.04
C LEU A 94 -0.34 -7.79 -8.62
N THR A 95 0.45 -7.05 -9.42
CA THR A 95 0.07 -5.69 -9.83
C THR A 95 -0.55 -5.58 -11.22
N LYS A 96 -0.53 -6.66 -12.01
CA LYS A 96 -1.04 -6.64 -13.40
C LYS A 96 -2.53 -6.29 -13.53
N SER A 97 -3.34 -6.62 -12.51
CA SER A 97 -4.78 -6.32 -12.47
C SER A 97 -5.09 -4.94 -11.91
N PHE A 98 -4.12 -4.28 -11.25
CA PHE A 98 -4.39 -3.05 -10.51
C PHE A 98 -4.80 -1.91 -11.42
N ILE A 99 -5.87 -1.23 -11.05
CA ILE A 99 -6.38 -0.08 -11.78
C ILE A 99 -5.38 1.09 -11.78
N HIS A 100 -5.52 1.99 -12.78
CA HIS A 100 -4.67 3.19 -12.88
C HIS A 100 -4.81 4.13 -11.69
N ASP A 101 -5.97 4.12 -11.02
CA ASP A 101 -6.29 4.99 -9.90
C ASP A 101 -5.77 4.46 -8.55
N ASN A 102 -5.11 3.29 -8.52
CA ASN A 102 -4.31 2.81 -7.39
C ASN A 102 -2.92 3.47 -7.44
N CYS A 103 -2.62 4.33 -6.46
CA CYS A 103 -1.48 5.24 -6.50
C CYS A 103 -0.34 4.88 -5.53
N ALA A 104 -0.52 3.89 -4.65
CA ALA A 104 0.45 3.59 -3.61
C ALA A 104 1.38 2.44 -3.96
N CYS A 105 2.65 2.53 -3.54
CA CYS A 105 3.65 1.44 -3.56
C CYS A 105 3.84 0.73 -4.91
N LEU A 106 3.57 1.43 -6.02
CA LEU A 106 3.75 0.93 -7.37
C LEU A 106 4.90 1.67 -8.08
N LYS A 107 5.61 0.98 -8.97
CA LYS A 107 6.67 1.58 -9.79
C LYS A 107 6.11 2.76 -10.58
N GLY A 108 6.77 3.92 -10.51
CA GLY A 108 6.32 5.16 -11.15
C GLY A 108 5.09 5.83 -10.51
N ARG A 109 4.57 5.30 -9.40
CA ARG A 109 3.44 5.86 -8.66
C ARG A 109 3.84 6.16 -7.22
N GLY A 110 3.23 7.16 -6.63
CA GLY A 110 3.51 7.61 -5.26
C GLY A 110 2.64 8.80 -4.90
N VAL A 111 3.07 9.57 -3.91
CA VAL A 111 2.31 10.72 -3.42
C VAL A 111 2.07 11.74 -4.54
N ASP A 112 3.11 12.12 -5.29
CA ASP A 112 2.98 13.14 -6.35
C ASP A 112 2.07 12.65 -7.49
N TYR A 113 2.19 11.39 -7.90
CA TYR A 113 1.29 10.78 -8.86
C TYR A 113 -0.17 10.83 -8.37
N CYS A 114 -0.41 10.50 -7.10
CA CYS A 114 -1.74 10.53 -6.49
C CYS A 114 -2.33 11.95 -6.49
N LEU A 115 -1.55 12.95 -6.11
CA LEU A 115 -1.98 14.34 -6.07
C LEU A 115 -2.29 14.90 -7.48
N ASP A 116 -1.47 14.55 -8.45
CA ASP A 116 -1.68 14.89 -9.86
C ASP A 116 -2.94 14.21 -10.41
N ARG A 117 -3.12 12.94 -10.11
CA ARG A 117 -4.29 12.16 -10.53
C ARG A 117 -5.58 12.76 -9.97
N MET A 118 -5.58 13.10 -8.68
CA MET A 118 -6.71 13.79 -8.03
C MET A 118 -7.02 15.13 -8.71
N THR A 119 -5.99 15.92 -9.03
CA THR A 119 -6.16 17.19 -9.74
C THR A 119 -6.76 16.99 -11.13
N ARG A 120 -6.31 15.97 -11.87
CA ARG A 120 -6.86 15.62 -13.19
C ARG A 120 -8.32 15.18 -13.11
N HIS A 121 -8.68 14.40 -12.09
CA HIS A 121 -10.07 13.97 -11.86
C HIS A 121 -10.98 15.17 -11.59
N LEU A 122 -10.57 16.10 -10.72
CA LEU A 122 -11.35 17.30 -10.42
C LEU A 122 -11.49 18.22 -11.64
N ARG A 123 -10.46 18.36 -12.48
CA ARG A 123 -10.55 19.13 -13.75
C ARG A 123 -11.52 18.50 -14.73
N LYS A 124 -11.43 17.18 -14.95
CA LYS A 124 -12.35 16.47 -15.85
C LYS A 124 -13.79 16.54 -15.32
N TYR A 125 -13.95 16.34 -14.01
CA TYR A 125 -15.25 16.47 -13.36
C TYR A 125 -15.86 17.86 -13.61
N TYR A 126 -15.09 18.93 -13.40
CA TYR A 126 -15.54 20.30 -13.62
C TYR A 126 -16.00 20.57 -15.06
N LEU A 127 -15.27 20.04 -16.05
CA LEU A 127 -15.64 20.17 -17.46
C LEU A 127 -16.97 19.47 -17.82
N GLU A 128 -17.32 18.41 -17.10
CA GLU A 128 -18.54 17.63 -17.34
C GLU A 128 -19.74 18.09 -16.50
N HIS A 129 -19.51 18.54 -15.26
CA HIS A 129 -20.56 18.78 -14.26
C HIS A 129 -20.46 20.15 -13.59
N GLY A 130 -19.48 20.98 -13.95
CA GLY A 130 -19.21 22.24 -13.24
C GLY A 130 -18.63 22.01 -11.84
N ASN A 131 -18.92 22.94 -10.93
CA ASN A 131 -18.40 22.92 -9.55
C ASN A 131 -19.35 22.30 -8.53
N ASP A 132 -20.58 21.96 -8.90
CA ASP A 132 -21.55 21.34 -8.01
C ASP A 132 -21.33 19.83 -7.99
N GLY A 133 -21.00 19.31 -6.82
CA GLY A 133 -20.72 17.90 -6.63
C GLY A 133 -20.17 17.56 -5.25
N TYR A 134 -20.02 16.28 -5.06
CA TYR A 134 -19.68 15.71 -3.77
C TYR A 134 -18.49 14.76 -3.89
N ALA A 135 -17.73 14.66 -2.82
CA ALA A 135 -16.70 13.66 -2.64
C ALA A 135 -17.03 12.77 -1.44
N LEU A 136 -17.05 11.47 -1.63
CA LEU A 136 -17.05 10.48 -0.56
C LEU A 136 -15.60 10.13 -0.24
N LYS A 137 -15.16 10.47 0.97
CA LYS A 137 -13.85 10.13 1.50
C LYS A 137 -14.00 8.90 2.38
N CYS A 138 -13.21 7.86 2.08
CA CYS A 138 -13.14 6.62 2.84
C CYS A 138 -11.73 6.38 3.36
N ASP A 139 -11.64 5.69 4.49
CA ASP A 139 -10.39 5.28 5.15
C ASP A 139 -10.69 3.97 5.89
N VAL A 140 -9.90 2.93 5.69
CA VAL A 140 -10.11 1.63 6.36
C VAL A 140 -9.49 1.68 7.75
N ARG A 141 -10.24 1.20 8.74
CA ARG A 141 -9.82 1.22 10.15
C ARG A 141 -8.69 0.23 10.38
N HIS A 142 -7.57 0.72 10.94
CA HIS A 142 -6.39 -0.12 11.30
C HIS A 142 -5.97 -1.10 10.20
N PHE A 143 -6.01 -0.66 8.94
CA PHE A 143 -5.97 -1.51 7.75
C PHE A 143 -4.97 -2.68 7.87
N PHE A 144 -3.66 -2.39 8.01
CA PHE A 144 -2.63 -3.44 8.06
C PHE A 144 -2.80 -4.41 9.23
N GLN A 145 -3.29 -3.94 10.37
CA GLN A 145 -3.52 -4.77 11.56
C GLN A 145 -4.82 -5.59 11.48
N SER A 146 -5.77 -5.16 10.64
CA SER A 146 -7.10 -5.79 10.57
C SER A 146 -7.23 -6.80 9.43
N ILE A 147 -6.27 -6.86 8.48
CA ILE A 147 -6.36 -7.81 7.37
C ILE A 147 -6.32 -9.25 7.89
N PRO A 148 -7.38 -10.07 7.69
CA PRO A 148 -7.34 -11.48 8.04
C PRO A 148 -6.31 -12.23 7.18
N HIS A 149 -5.58 -13.19 7.77
CA HIS A 149 -4.54 -13.95 7.07
C HIS A 149 -5.12 -14.79 5.92
N ASP A 150 -6.30 -15.37 6.10
CA ASP A 150 -6.99 -16.14 5.06
C ASP A 150 -7.37 -15.27 3.84
N VAL A 151 -7.88 -14.05 4.09
CA VAL A 151 -8.18 -13.06 3.03
C VAL A 151 -6.90 -12.63 2.30
N ALA A 152 -5.83 -12.35 3.03
CA ALA A 152 -4.54 -12.02 2.45
C ALA A 152 -3.99 -13.14 1.56
N LYS A 153 -4.04 -14.41 2.04
CA LYS A 153 -3.63 -15.60 1.28
C LYS A 153 -4.52 -15.84 0.06
N ALA A 154 -5.83 -15.65 0.19
CA ALA A 154 -6.77 -15.78 -0.93
C ALA A 154 -6.46 -14.75 -2.03
N ALA A 155 -6.17 -13.50 -1.65
CA ALA A 155 -5.78 -12.45 -2.59
C ALA A 155 -4.48 -12.78 -3.35
N VAL A 156 -3.52 -13.41 -2.69
CA VAL A 156 -2.26 -13.89 -3.29
C VAL A 156 -2.52 -15.04 -4.26
N ARG A 157 -3.23 -16.11 -3.81
CA ARG A 157 -3.54 -17.28 -4.64
C ARG A 157 -4.34 -16.93 -5.90
N LYS A 158 -5.20 -15.93 -5.82
CA LYS A 158 -5.98 -15.45 -6.97
C LYS A 158 -5.11 -14.87 -8.09
N ARG A 159 -3.90 -14.36 -7.77
CA ARG A 159 -3.07 -13.57 -8.70
C ARG A 159 -1.75 -14.23 -9.08
N ILE A 160 -1.25 -15.12 -8.25
CA ILE A 160 0.03 -15.81 -8.44
C ILE A 160 -0.25 -17.28 -8.73
N ASN A 161 0.26 -17.77 -9.87
CA ASN A 161 0.08 -19.15 -10.30
C ASN A 161 1.25 -20.08 -9.92
N ASP A 162 2.37 -19.51 -9.43
CA ASP A 162 3.54 -20.31 -9.04
C ASP A 162 3.46 -20.70 -7.56
N ASP A 163 3.37 -22.02 -7.31
CA ASP A 163 3.17 -22.57 -5.98
C ASP A 163 4.30 -22.21 -5.01
N PHE A 164 5.56 -22.21 -5.47
CA PHE A 164 6.71 -21.84 -4.63
C PHE A 164 6.56 -20.40 -4.11
N VAL A 165 6.19 -19.47 -4.97
CA VAL A 165 6.03 -18.06 -4.59
C VAL A 165 4.82 -17.87 -3.68
N VAL A 166 3.70 -18.55 -3.97
CA VAL A 166 2.51 -18.55 -3.11
C VAL A 166 2.83 -19.06 -1.72
N GLU A 167 3.51 -20.20 -1.60
CA GLU A 167 3.92 -20.78 -0.31
C GLU A 167 4.80 -19.82 0.47
N ARG A 168 5.83 -19.24 -0.16
CA ARG A 168 6.73 -18.28 0.50
C ARG A 168 6.01 -17.02 0.99
N ILE A 169 5.05 -16.49 0.22
CA ILE A 169 4.25 -15.34 0.66
C ILE A 169 3.30 -15.75 1.79
N CYS A 170 2.67 -16.91 1.70
CA CYS A 170 1.82 -17.44 2.77
C CYS A 170 2.59 -17.64 4.08
N GLU A 171 3.81 -18.19 4.02
CA GLU A 171 4.69 -18.31 5.20
C GLU A 171 5.04 -16.94 5.82
N ILE A 172 5.24 -15.92 5.00
CA ILE A 172 5.46 -14.55 5.50
C ILE A 172 4.20 -14.03 6.19
N ILE A 173 3.00 -14.28 5.63
CA ILE A 173 1.73 -13.88 6.25
C ILE A 173 1.54 -14.61 7.59
N ASP A 174 1.78 -15.93 7.62
CA ASP A 174 1.63 -16.76 8.82
C ASP A 174 2.69 -16.50 9.90
N SER A 175 3.79 -15.84 9.54
CA SER A 175 4.84 -15.49 10.50
C SER A 175 4.49 -14.27 11.39
N PHE A 176 3.40 -13.56 11.10
CA PHE A 176 2.85 -12.54 11.99
C PHE A 176 1.94 -13.17 13.04
N ASP A 177 1.95 -12.60 14.26
CA ASP A 177 1.20 -13.16 15.38
C ASP A 177 -0.31 -13.08 15.18
N GLY A 178 -1.02 -14.15 15.53
CA GLY A 178 -2.48 -14.24 15.47
C GLY A 178 -3.03 -14.59 14.09
N GLU A 179 -4.33 -14.34 13.89
CA GLU A 179 -5.05 -14.63 12.63
C GLU A 179 -5.28 -13.39 11.76
N HIS A 180 -4.90 -12.22 12.28
CA HIS A 180 -5.09 -10.92 11.65
C HIS A 180 -3.79 -10.11 11.69
N GLY A 181 -3.62 -9.29 10.68
CA GLY A 181 -2.52 -8.34 10.60
C GLY A 181 -1.35 -8.83 9.77
N ILE A 182 -0.96 -7.98 8.84
CA ILE A 182 0.25 -8.13 8.05
C ILE A 182 1.19 -6.99 8.41
N GLY A 183 2.37 -7.31 8.90
CA GLY A 183 3.30 -6.35 9.50
C GLY A 183 3.63 -5.15 8.62
N LEU A 184 3.62 -3.96 9.20
CA LEU A 184 4.11 -2.74 8.57
C LEU A 184 5.63 -2.78 8.46
N GLY A 185 6.18 -2.63 7.24
CA GLY A 185 7.63 -2.51 7.00
C GLY A 185 8.22 -3.53 6.03
N SER A 186 7.41 -4.42 5.49
CA SER A 186 7.78 -5.37 4.43
C SER A 186 7.21 -4.92 3.08
N GLN A 187 7.99 -5.08 2.01
CA GLN A 187 7.52 -4.85 0.64
C GLN A 187 6.42 -5.85 0.26
N VAL A 188 6.54 -7.10 0.72
CA VAL A 188 5.53 -8.15 0.50
C VAL A 188 4.20 -7.74 1.15
N SER A 189 4.22 -7.30 2.42
CA SER A 189 3.00 -6.86 3.11
C SER A 189 2.31 -5.69 2.40
N GLN A 190 3.07 -4.75 1.85
CA GLN A 190 2.50 -3.63 1.10
C GLN A 190 1.78 -4.10 -0.18
N LEU A 191 2.39 -4.99 -0.94
CA LEU A 191 1.78 -5.52 -2.17
C LEU A 191 0.56 -6.40 -1.88
N VAL A 192 0.63 -7.23 -0.84
CA VAL A 192 -0.50 -8.04 -0.39
C VAL A 192 -1.67 -7.16 0.07
N ALA A 193 -1.39 -6.10 0.83
CA ALA A 193 -2.41 -5.12 1.24
C ALA A 193 -3.10 -4.44 0.04
N LEU A 194 -2.33 -4.09 -1.00
CA LEU A 194 -2.91 -3.56 -2.24
C LEU A 194 -3.79 -4.59 -2.95
N ALA A 195 -3.35 -5.86 -2.99
CA ALA A 195 -4.07 -6.95 -3.64
C ALA A 195 -5.39 -7.31 -2.92
N VAL A 196 -5.44 -7.17 -1.59
CA VAL A 196 -6.67 -7.38 -0.79
C VAL A 196 -7.78 -6.40 -1.20
N LEU A 197 -7.46 -5.14 -1.50
CA LEU A 197 -8.44 -4.13 -1.90
C LEU A 197 -8.64 -4.02 -3.43
N ASP A 198 -7.95 -4.80 -4.24
CA ASP A 198 -8.06 -4.72 -5.71
C ASP A 198 -9.47 -5.08 -6.21
N ASP A 199 -10.09 -6.10 -5.61
CA ASP A 199 -11.46 -6.49 -5.95
C ASP A 199 -12.47 -5.37 -5.60
N LEU A 200 -12.24 -4.62 -4.53
CA LEU A 200 -13.02 -3.43 -4.20
C LEU A 200 -12.80 -2.30 -5.23
N ASP A 201 -11.56 -2.10 -5.69
CA ASP A 201 -11.25 -1.13 -6.75
C ASP A 201 -12.06 -1.41 -8.02
N HIS A 202 -12.05 -2.68 -8.46
CA HIS A 202 -12.84 -3.14 -9.62
C HIS A 202 -14.35 -3.01 -9.37
N TYR A 203 -14.82 -3.38 -8.19
CA TYR A 203 -16.23 -3.22 -7.83
C TYR A 203 -16.69 -1.75 -7.92
N ILE A 204 -15.89 -0.82 -7.40
CA ILE A 204 -16.20 0.63 -7.46
C ILE A 204 -16.19 1.14 -8.91
N LYS A 205 -15.25 0.69 -9.74
CA LYS A 205 -15.14 1.13 -11.13
C LYS A 205 -16.15 0.49 -12.05
N GLU A 206 -16.39 -0.81 -11.92
CA GLU A 206 -17.12 -1.62 -12.90
C GLU A 206 -18.57 -1.89 -12.51
N LYS A 207 -18.87 -1.98 -11.21
CA LYS A 207 -20.25 -2.23 -10.72
C LYS A 207 -20.92 -0.97 -10.22
N LEU A 208 -20.19 -0.12 -9.48
CA LEU A 208 -20.71 1.18 -9.05
C LEU A 208 -20.45 2.29 -10.09
N HIS A 209 -19.82 2.00 -11.21
CA HIS A 209 -19.57 2.93 -12.32
C HIS A 209 -19.01 4.30 -11.90
N ILE A 210 -18.21 4.35 -10.81
CA ILE A 210 -17.60 5.58 -10.34
C ILE A 210 -16.43 5.96 -11.25
N LYS A 211 -16.64 6.96 -12.12
CA LYS A 211 -15.65 7.44 -13.07
C LYS A 211 -14.44 8.07 -12.38
N TYR A 212 -14.68 8.90 -11.36
CA TYR A 212 -13.67 9.67 -10.64
C TYR A 212 -13.38 9.03 -9.28
N TYR A 213 -12.54 8.01 -9.29
CA TYR A 213 -12.10 7.24 -8.15
C TYR A 213 -10.58 7.31 -8.01
N ILE A 214 -10.05 7.36 -6.81
CA ILE A 214 -8.62 7.34 -6.53
C ILE A 214 -8.36 6.68 -5.18
N ARG A 215 -7.35 5.83 -5.10
CA ARG A 215 -6.92 5.16 -3.87
C ARG A 215 -5.42 5.29 -3.62
N TYR A 216 -5.07 5.56 -2.36
CA TYR A 216 -3.71 5.48 -1.85
C TYR A 216 -3.69 4.59 -0.60
N MET A 217 -3.35 3.32 -0.74
CA MET A 217 -3.47 2.28 0.29
C MET A 217 -4.92 2.15 0.78
N ASP A 218 -5.16 2.44 2.06
CA ASP A 218 -6.44 2.43 2.77
C ASP A 218 -7.27 3.71 2.60
N ASP A 219 -6.66 4.76 2.05
CA ASP A 219 -7.24 6.09 1.87
C ASP A 219 -7.75 6.26 0.44
N PHE A 220 -9.07 6.40 0.25
CA PHE A 220 -9.64 6.55 -1.09
C PHE A 220 -10.79 7.56 -1.17
N VAL A 221 -10.99 8.09 -2.37
CA VAL A 221 -11.98 9.13 -2.67
C VAL A 221 -12.77 8.78 -3.91
N LEU A 222 -14.10 8.90 -3.82
CA LEU A 222 -15.03 8.82 -4.93
C LEU A 222 -15.63 10.21 -5.16
N ILE A 223 -15.78 10.66 -6.42
CA ILE A 223 -16.40 11.94 -6.77
C ILE A 223 -17.61 11.68 -7.66
N HIS A 224 -18.74 12.28 -7.32
CA HIS A 224 -20.00 12.18 -8.08
C HIS A 224 -20.85 13.43 -7.89
N HIS A 225 -21.74 13.75 -8.87
CA HIS A 225 -22.65 14.89 -8.78
C HIS A 225 -23.83 14.60 -7.85
N ASP A 226 -24.25 13.34 -7.76
CA ASP A 226 -25.38 12.93 -6.93
C ASP A 226 -24.87 12.46 -5.55
N LYS A 227 -25.34 13.13 -4.49
CA LYS A 227 -25.02 12.81 -3.10
C LYS A 227 -25.70 11.51 -2.62
N GLU A 228 -26.93 11.26 -3.06
CA GLU A 228 -27.67 10.06 -2.65
C GLU A 228 -27.05 8.82 -3.28
N TYR A 229 -26.57 8.94 -4.51
CA TYR A 229 -25.80 7.87 -5.13
C TYR A 229 -24.50 7.57 -4.37
N LEU A 230 -23.78 8.58 -3.88
CA LEU A 230 -22.60 8.35 -3.03
C LEU A 230 -22.95 7.69 -1.68
N LYS A 231 -24.14 7.97 -1.12
CA LYS A 231 -24.63 7.24 0.07
C LYS A 231 -24.88 5.76 -0.24
N TYR A 232 -25.50 5.48 -1.37
CA TYR A 232 -25.66 4.11 -1.86
C TYR A 232 -24.30 3.42 -2.07
N CYS A 233 -23.36 4.08 -2.74
CA CYS A 233 -22.00 3.55 -2.89
C CYS A 233 -21.33 3.25 -1.54
N LEU A 234 -21.48 4.14 -0.55
CA LEU A 234 -20.96 3.94 0.79
C LEU A 234 -21.54 2.69 1.46
N SER A 235 -22.85 2.45 1.33
CA SER A 235 -23.46 1.24 1.90
C SER A 235 -22.89 -0.03 1.24
N LYS A 236 -22.73 0.00 -0.08
CA LYS A 236 -22.16 -1.13 -0.84
C LYS A 236 -20.68 -1.38 -0.56
N ILE A 237 -19.90 -0.31 -0.41
CA ILE A 237 -18.48 -0.41 -0.01
C ILE A 237 -18.36 -1.03 1.40
N ARG A 238 -19.22 -0.64 2.34
CA ARG A 238 -19.25 -1.24 3.68
C ARG A 238 -19.58 -2.74 3.62
N GLU A 239 -20.56 -3.11 2.81
CA GLU A 239 -20.94 -4.52 2.61
C GLU A 239 -19.75 -5.35 2.08
N GLN A 240 -19.04 -4.84 1.04
CA GLN A 240 -17.86 -5.51 0.48
C GLN A 240 -16.71 -5.64 1.50
N LEU A 241 -16.41 -4.58 2.23
CA LEU A 241 -15.34 -4.59 3.24
C LEU A 241 -15.69 -5.52 4.43
N ASN A 242 -16.93 -5.47 4.93
CA ASN A 242 -17.38 -6.34 6.01
C ASN A 242 -17.32 -7.81 5.58
N GLY A 243 -17.61 -8.11 4.31
CA GLY A 243 -17.51 -9.48 3.75
C GLY A 243 -16.08 -10.06 3.79
N ILE A 244 -15.07 -9.23 3.91
CA ILE A 244 -13.65 -9.64 4.07
C ILE A 244 -13.07 -9.29 5.45
N GLY A 245 -13.93 -9.01 6.44
CA GLY A 245 -13.50 -8.72 7.82
C GLY A 245 -12.87 -7.34 8.03
N LEU A 246 -13.08 -6.38 7.11
CA LEU A 246 -12.55 -5.02 7.20
C LEU A 246 -13.66 -4.00 7.45
N GLU A 247 -13.35 -2.92 8.16
CA GLU A 247 -14.29 -1.87 8.50
C GLU A 247 -13.79 -0.48 8.06
N LEU A 248 -14.72 0.38 7.68
CA LEU A 248 -14.41 1.80 7.44
C LEU A 248 -14.22 2.55 8.76
N ASN A 249 -13.28 3.50 8.76
CA ASN A 249 -13.05 4.42 9.86
C ASN A 249 -14.27 5.36 10.05
N CYS A 250 -14.56 5.76 11.28
CA CYS A 250 -15.62 6.71 11.63
C CYS A 250 -15.47 8.09 10.94
N LYS A 251 -14.29 8.42 10.42
CA LYS A 251 -14.03 9.65 9.65
C LYS A 251 -14.49 9.58 8.19
N THR A 252 -15.00 8.44 7.76
CA THR A 252 -15.60 8.28 6.42
C THR A 252 -16.82 9.17 6.28
N GLY A 253 -16.88 9.96 5.22
CA GLY A 253 -18.00 10.87 5.03
C GLY A 253 -18.03 11.56 3.66
N ILE A 254 -19.17 12.18 3.38
CA ILE A 254 -19.42 12.92 2.15
C ILE A 254 -19.30 14.42 2.42
N CYS A 255 -18.55 15.12 1.58
CA CYS A 255 -18.43 16.57 1.61
C CYS A 255 -18.69 17.18 0.22
N LYS A 256 -19.08 18.46 0.16
CA LYS A 256 -19.15 19.21 -1.10
C LYS A 256 -17.74 19.49 -1.64
N LEU A 257 -17.54 19.45 -2.95
CA LEU A 257 -16.25 19.71 -3.58
C LEU A 257 -15.72 21.13 -3.31
N ASN A 258 -16.61 22.11 -3.18
CA ASN A 258 -16.27 23.49 -2.85
C ASN A 258 -15.85 23.68 -1.36
N GLN A 259 -16.24 22.76 -0.47
CA GLN A 259 -15.79 22.73 0.93
C GLN A 259 -14.43 22.02 1.06
N GLY A 260 -14.09 21.24 0.06
CA GLY A 260 -12.81 20.57 -0.08
C GLY A 260 -12.73 19.18 0.55
N VAL A 261 -12.14 18.27 -0.20
CA VAL A 261 -11.88 16.89 0.18
C VAL A 261 -10.41 16.70 0.58
N LYS A 262 -10.19 15.92 1.64
CA LYS A 262 -8.85 15.60 2.12
C LYS A 262 -8.39 14.26 1.53
N LEU A 263 -7.22 14.26 0.88
CA LEU A 263 -6.52 13.07 0.42
C LEU A 263 -5.07 13.16 0.88
N LEU A 264 -4.60 12.15 1.62
CA LEU A 264 -3.30 12.17 2.29
C LEU A 264 -3.18 13.37 3.25
N GLN A 265 -2.19 14.23 3.01
CA GLN A 265 -1.93 15.44 3.80
C GLN A 265 -2.47 16.72 3.15
N TRP A 266 -3.18 16.58 2.01
CA TRP A 266 -3.63 17.71 1.21
C TRP A 266 -5.15 17.82 1.19
N ARG A 267 -5.65 19.06 1.22
CA ARG A 267 -7.04 19.39 0.98
C ARG A 267 -7.18 19.99 -0.41
N PHE A 268 -8.08 19.42 -1.21
CA PHE A 268 -8.42 19.89 -2.55
C PHE A 268 -9.76 20.56 -2.52
N VAL A 269 -9.86 21.80 -3.02
CA VAL A 269 -11.10 22.58 -3.12
C VAL A 269 -11.33 22.90 -4.57
N LEU A 270 -12.50 22.56 -5.10
CA LEU A 270 -12.93 22.94 -6.44
C LEU A 270 -13.71 24.26 -6.35
N CYS A 271 -13.12 25.33 -6.90
CA CYS A 271 -13.71 26.67 -6.91
C CYS A 271 -14.76 26.82 -8.03
N ASN A 272 -15.63 27.84 -7.92
CA ASN A 272 -16.64 28.17 -8.93
C ASN A 272 -16.04 28.45 -10.32
N SER A 273 -14.83 28.98 -10.36
CA SER A 273 -14.08 29.24 -11.60
C SER A 273 -13.42 28.01 -12.24
N GLY A 274 -13.60 26.81 -11.68
CA GLY A 274 -12.89 25.60 -12.08
C GLY A 274 -11.45 25.52 -11.57
N ARG A 275 -10.96 26.55 -10.86
CA ARG A 275 -9.66 26.51 -10.21
C ARG A 275 -9.66 25.49 -9.08
N ILE A 276 -8.62 24.66 -9.02
CA ILE A 276 -8.41 23.69 -7.95
C ILE A 276 -7.35 24.24 -6.98
N LEU A 277 -7.79 24.52 -5.75
CA LEU A 277 -6.88 24.90 -4.67
C LEU A 277 -6.40 23.65 -3.96
N LYS A 278 -5.08 23.53 -3.81
CA LYS A 278 -4.40 22.46 -3.11
C LYS A 278 -3.68 23.05 -1.90
N ARG A 279 -4.10 22.70 -0.70
CA ARG A 279 -3.56 23.22 0.56
C ARG A 279 -3.07 22.07 1.44
N MET A 280 -1.85 22.21 1.97
CA MET A 280 -1.33 21.26 2.96
C MET A 280 -1.96 21.53 4.33
N ASP A 281 -2.19 20.48 5.11
CA ASP A 281 -2.73 20.60 6.48
C ASP A 281 -1.70 21.30 7.39
N LYS A 282 -2.08 22.43 7.98
CA LYS A 282 -1.19 23.32 8.75
C LYS A 282 -0.49 22.62 9.92
N LYS A 283 -1.15 21.65 10.59
CA LYS A 283 -0.56 20.89 11.72
C LYS A 283 0.69 20.09 11.35
N LYS A 284 1.01 19.94 10.06
CA LYS A 284 2.17 19.17 9.59
C LYS A 284 3.27 20.03 8.96
N ILE A 285 3.03 21.32 8.73
CA ILE A 285 4.04 22.25 8.25
C ILE A 285 5.05 22.54 9.38
N SER A 286 4.59 22.69 10.63
CA SER A 286 5.46 22.93 11.79
C SER A 286 6.46 21.82 12.02
N ASN A 287 6.06 20.55 11.80
CA ASN A 287 6.95 19.40 12.04
C ASN A 287 7.97 19.16 10.91
N ARG A 288 7.74 19.70 9.71
CA ARG A 288 8.62 19.49 8.56
C ARG A 288 9.73 20.54 8.45
N PHE A 289 9.53 21.71 9.03
CA PHE A 289 10.44 22.86 8.92
C PHE A 289 11.00 23.35 10.25
N GLY A 290 10.66 22.72 11.39
CA GLY A 290 11.18 23.11 12.70
C GLY A 290 10.80 24.53 13.15
N TYR A 291 9.87 25.21 12.45
CA TYR A 291 9.42 26.55 12.81
C TYR A 291 8.23 26.48 13.76
N ASN A 292 8.47 26.77 15.02
CA ASN A 292 7.43 27.18 15.96
C ASN A 292 6.96 28.58 15.58
N PHE A 293 5.87 28.71 14.85
CA PHE A 293 5.12 29.98 14.84
C PHE A 293 4.36 30.09 16.16
N ARG A 294 4.89 30.93 17.06
CA ARG A 294 4.13 31.46 18.18
C ARG A 294 3.09 32.47 17.71
#